data_d0398b10950bcb49487f0f28d312f7c8
#
_entry.id   d0398b10950bcb49487f0f28d312f7c8
#
_cell.length_a   1.000
_cell.length_b   1.000
_cell.length_c   1.000
_cell.angle_alpha   90.00
_cell.angle_beta   90.00
_cell.angle_gamma   90.00
#
_symmetry.space_group_name_H-M   'P 1'
#
loop_
_entity.id
_entity.type
_entity.pdbx_description
1 polymer ?
#
loop_
_entity_poly.entity_id
_entity_poly.type
_entity_poly.pdbx_seq_one_letter_code
_entity_poly.pdbx_strand_id
1 'polypeptide(L)'
;MTPALGALVNHQIRLAARPVGLSSASDWQLSAEPVAAPASGGALVKVLALSLDPAMRGWMNEGKSYIPPVGIGEVMRAGGVGKIIASSNPKFTVGDHVSATPGIQQYASFAPADFARVGLQKIDLGVGSLTQWLNVLGMPGMTGYFGLMDIGQPKAGETVVVSGAAGAVGQTVGQMAKIKGCRVVGIAGGAAKCDWVVKELGFDACIDYKASPGSVREGLKAHCPKGIDIYFDNVGGDILDQALAKITRGARIIICGAISQYNNTTPIQGPKNYLSLLMNRGMMKGMVVFDYADRYHLAITEMAGYLKDDRMKSKEDVVHGIDTFPETLLKLFNGENFGKLVLQVDTEA
;
A
#
# COMPACT_ATOMS: atom_id res chain seq x y z
N MET A 1 10.27 -25.27 24.85
CA MET A 1 9.19 -26.20 24.43
C MET A 1 8.17 -25.36 23.67
N THR A 2 7.90 -25.70 22.41
CA THR A 2 6.80 -25.06 21.66
C THR A 2 5.48 -25.47 22.33
N PRO A 3 4.60 -24.54 22.70
CA PRO A 3 3.30 -24.89 23.29
C PRO A 3 2.50 -25.75 22.33
N ALA A 4 1.71 -26.69 22.87
CA ALA A 4 0.80 -27.47 22.04
C ALA A 4 -0.17 -26.52 21.33
N LEU A 5 -0.43 -26.74 20.04
CA LEU A 5 -1.27 -25.82 19.22
C LEU A 5 -2.62 -25.50 19.88
N GLY A 6 -3.24 -26.49 20.54
CA GLY A 6 -4.51 -26.28 21.24
C GLY A 6 -4.46 -25.39 22.49
N ALA A 7 -3.26 -25.01 22.96
CA ALA A 7 -3.10 -24.04 24.07
C ALA A 7 -2.94 -22.61 23.55
N LEU A 8 -2.80 -22.40 22.25
CA LEU A 8 -2.69 -21.08 21.63
C LEU A 8 -4.09 -20.47 21.40
N VAL A 9 -4.20 -19.17 21.64
CA VAL A 9 -5.41 -18.40 21.37
C VAL A 9 -5.13 -17.45 20.19
N ASN A 10 -6.02 -17.45 19.20
CA ASN A 10 -5.98 -16.57 18.05
C ASN A 10 -6.89 -15.36 18.29
N HIS A 11 -6.31 -14.20 18.56
CA HIS A 11 -7.04 -12.95 18.56
C HIS A 11 -7.23 -12.46 17.14
N GLN A 12 -8.46 -12.00 16.83
CA GLN A 12 -8.87 -11.62 15.49
C GLN A 12 -9.71 -10.35 15.54
N ILE A 13 -9.57 -9.49 14.54
CA ILE A 13 -10.50 -8.37 14.31
C ILE A 13 -11.41 -8.74 13.15
N ARG A 14 -12.71 -8.74 13.42
CA ARG A 14 -13.77 -9.04 12.47
C ARG A 14 -14.54 -7.78 12.09
N LEU A 15 -15.03 -7.72 10.86
CA LEU A 15 -15.93 -6.64 10.42
C LEU A 15 -17.32 -6.88 11.04
N ALA A 16 -17.73 -6.05 12.00
CA ALA A 16 -19.02 -6.18 12.68
C ALA A 16 -20.15 -5.42 11.94
N ALA A 17 -19.81 -4.27 11.36
CA ALA A 17 -20.74 -3.46 10.58
C ALA A 17 -20.03 -2.76 9.42
N ARG A 18 -20.77 -2.31 8.43
CA ARG A 18 -20.22 -1.54 7.31
C ARG A 18 -20.14 -0.05 7.68
N PRO A 19 -18.94 0.55 7.66
CA PRO A 19 -18.77 1.95 8.04
C PRO A 19 -19.46 2.89 7.05
N VAL A 20 -20.09 3.93 7.59
CA VAL A 20 -20.58 5.09 6.83
C VAL A 20 -19.60 6.25 7.08
N GLY A 21 -18.87 6.66 6.07
CA GLY A 21 -17.74 7.59 6.26
C GLY A 21 -16.51 6.88 6.85
N LEU A 22 -15.82 7.51 7.79
CA LEU A 22 -14.73 6.88 8.54
C LEU A 22 -15.25 5.72 9.39
N SER A 23 -14.44 4.66 9.53
CA SER A 23 -14.78 3.58 10.44
C SER A 23 -14.73 4.02 11.90
N SER A 24 -15.58 3.41 12.71
CA SER A 24 -15.71 3.64 14.14
C SER A 24 -15.47 2.36 14.93
N ALA A 25 -15.36 2.44 16.25
CA ALA A 25 -15.16 1.26 17.10
C ALA A 25 -16.28 0.22 16.95
N SER A 26 -17.53 0.66 16.69
CA SER A 26 -18.68 -0.24 16.53
C SER A 26 -18.65 -1.06 15.22
N ASP A 27 -17.81 -0.71 14.26
CA ASP A 27 -17.66 -1.45 13.00
C ASP A 27 -16.76 -2.69 13.15
N TRP A 28 -16.14 -2.85 14.33
CA TRP A 28 -15.18 -3.92 14.61
C TRP A 28 -15.60 -4.80 15.78
N GLN A 29 -15.26 -6.07 15.68
CA GLN A 29 -15.41 -7.05 16.75
C GLN A 29 -14.07 -7.73 16.98
N LEU A 30 -13.53 -7.60 18.20
CA LEU A 30 -12.43 -8.42 18.68
C LEU A 30 -12.97 -9.79 19.08
N SER A 31 -12.40 -10.86 18.54
CA SER A 31 -12.71 -12.25 18.91
C SER A 31 -11.43 -12.99 19.32
N ALA A 32 -11.60 -14.05 20.10
CA ALA A 32 -10.52 -14.91 20.55
C ALA A 32 -10.98 -16.37 20.40
N GLU A 33 -10.24 -17.16 19.63
CA GLU A 33 -10.57 -18.54 19.30
C GLU A 33 -9.37 -19.46 19.51
N PRO A 34 -9.55 -20.74 19.88
CA PRO A 34 -8.45 -21.70 19.89
C PRO A 34 -7.79 -21.81 18.52
N VAL A 35 -6.47 -21.93 18.47
CA VAL A 35 -5.76 -22.15 17.21
C VAL A 35 -5.97 -23.58 16.74
N ALA A 36 -6.60 -23.74 15.58
CA ALA A 36 -6.80 -25.05 14.96
C ALA A 36 -5.52 -25.52 14.23
N ALA A 37 -5.27 -26.82 14.30
CA ALA A 37 -4.23 -27.43 13.47
C ALA A 37 -4.56 -27.24 11.97
N PRO A 38 -3.55 -27.08 11.10
CA PRO A 38 -3.80 -26.96 9.66
C PRO A 38 -4.36 -28.27 9.10
N ALA A 39 -5.20 -28.17 8.07
CA ALA A 39 -5.68 -29.31 7.31
C ALA A 39 -4.50 -30.12 6.72
N SER A 40 -4.78 -31.37 6.30
CA SER A 40 -3.77 -32.20 5.62
C SER A 40 -3.22 -31.47 4.38
N GLY A 41 -1.91 -31.42 4.24
CA GLY A 41 -1.20 -30.67 3.20
C GLY A 41 -1.23 -29.14 3.41
N GLY A 42 -1.80 -28.66 4.51
CA GLY A 42 -1.89 -27.23 4.83
C GLY A 42 -0.70 -26.70 5.63
N ALA A 43 -0.78 -25.42 5.97
CA ALA A 43 0.21 -24.70 6.76
C ALA A 43 -0.45 -23.73 7.76
N LEU A 44 0.14 -23.60 8.94
CA LEU A 44 -0.25 -22.65 9.98
C LEU A 44 0.85 -21.59 10.10
N VAL A 45 0.44 -20.35 9.96
CA VAL A 45 1.29 -19.15 10.05
C VAL A 45 1.05 -18.45 11.38
N LYS A 46 2.10 -18.22 12.17
CA LYS A 46 2.11 -17.18 13.21
C LYS A 46 2.34 -15.85 12.50
N VAL A 47 1.37 -14.96 12.58
CA VAL A 47 1.43 -13.63 11.95
C VAL A 47 2.32 -12.73 12.81
N LEU A 48 3.33 -12.12 12.21
CA LEU A 48 4.26 -11.22 12.89
C LEU A 48 3.88 -9.75 12.66
N ALA A 49 3.58 -9.41 11.42
CA ALA A 49 3.21 -8.04 11.05
C ALA A 49 2.19 -8.02 9.91
N LEU A 50 1.35 -7.00 9.90
CA LEU A 50 0.25 -6.79 8.97
C LEU A 50 0.40 -5.46 8.24
N SER A 51 0.04 -5.47 6.97
CA SER A 51 -0.03 -4.29 6.11
C SER A 51 -1.35 -3.57 6.34
N LEU A 52 -1.31 -2.30 6.74
CA LEU A 52 -2.50 -1.46 6.73
C LEU A 52 -2.49 -0.58 5.48
N ASP A 53 -3.57 -0.66 4.71
CA ASP A 53 -3.68 -0.06 3.39
C ASP A 53 -5.00 0.72 3.24
N PRO A 54 -4.99 1.89 2.57
CA PRO A 54 -6.23 2.66 2.35
C PRO A 54 -7.32 1.88 1.61
N ALA A 55 -6.93 0.91 0.77
CA ALA A 55 -7.83 0.04 0.04
C ALA A 55 -8.77 -0.77 0.96
N MET A 56 -8.36 -1.02 2.22
CA MET A 56 -9.19 -1.68 3.23
C MET A 56 -10.55 -1.01 3.40
N ARG A 57 -10.61 0.33 3.28
CA ARG A 57 -11.89 1.05 3.36
C ARG A 57 -12.84 0.62 2.26
N GLY A 58 -12.34 0.46 1.05
CA GLY A 58 -13.15 -0.02 -0.08
C GLY A 58 -13.59 -1.48 0.08
N TRP A 59 -12.77 -2.33 0.72
CA TRP A 59 -13.10 -3.74 0.94
C TRP A 59 -14.23 -3.96 1.96
N MET A 60 -14.56 -2.94 2.76
CA MET A 60 -15.68 -2.98 3.69
C MET A 60 -17.02 -2.56 3.06
N ASN A 61 -17.00 -1.99 1.85
CA ASN A 61 -18.22 -1.58 1.15
C ASN A 61 -18.85 -2.75 0.42
N GLU A 62 -20.19 -2.77 0.36
CA GLU A 62 -20.91 -3.60 -0.59
C GLU A 62 -20.83 -3.00 -1.99
N GLY A 63 -20.90 -3.86 -2.99
CA GLY A 63 -20.94 -3.43 -4.37
C GLY A 63 -19.84 -4.03 -5.23
N LYS A 64 -19.85 -3.67 -6.51
CA LYS A 64 -18.88 -4.16 -7.49
C LYS A 64 -17.50 -3.55 -7.25
N SER A 65 -16.50 -4.39 -7.07
CA SER A 65 -15.10 -4.00 -6.91
C SER A 65 -14.21 -5.02 -7.63
N TYR A 66 -12.90 -4.73 -7.71
CA TYR A 66 -11.89 -5.65 -8.26
C TYR A 66 -11.63 -6.86 -7.35
N ILE A 67 -12.13 -6.85 -6.12
CA ILE A 67 -12.04 -7.94 -5.16
C ILE A 67 -13.38 -8.05 -4.40
N PRO A 68 -13.86 -9.25 -4.04
CA PRO A 68 -15.06 -9.40 -3.23
C PRO A 68 -14.97 -8.64 -1.92
N PRO A 69 -16.05 -8.02 -1.43
CA PRO A 69 -16.06 -7.34 -0.14
C PRO A 69 -15.80 -8.34 1.00
N VAL A 70 -15.34 -7.82 2.14
CA VAL A 70 -15.28 -8.56 3.40
C VAL A 70 -16.72 -8.71 3.90
N GLY A 71 -17.10 -9.94 4.26
CA GLY A 71 -18.41 -10.24 4.84
C GLY A 71 -18.52 -9.77 6.30
N ILE A 72 -19.74 -9.45 6.72
CA ILE A 72 -20.00 -9.17 8.14
C ILE A 72 -19.72 -10.43 8.96
N GLY A 73 -18.98 -10.29 10.05
CA GLY A 73 -18.49 -11.41 10.90
C GLY A 73 -17.20 -12.06 10.39
N GLU A 74 -16.74 -11.76 9.18
CA GLU A 74 -15.45 -12.27 8.68
C GLU A 74 -14.27 -11.52 9.28
N VAL A 75 -13.12 -12.20 9.38
CA VAL A 75 -11.84 -11.55 9.75
C VAL A 75 -11.51 -10.48 8.72
N MET A 76 -11.23 -9.26 9.18
CA MET A 76 -10.88 -8.15 8.28
C MET A 76 -9.65 -8.51 7.44
N ARG A 77 -9.78 -8.36 6.13
CA ARG A 77 -8.71 -8.69 5.17
C ARG A 77 -7.50 -7.79 5.36
N ALA A 78 -6.31 -8.41 5.41
CA ALA A 78 -5.02 -7.72 5.42
C ALA A 78 -3.94 -8.60 4.81
N GLY A 79 -3.01 -8.01 4.07
CA GLY A 79 -1.74 -8.64 3.77
C GLY A 79 -0.88 -8.73 5.02
N GLY A 80 0.01 -9.69 5.10
CA GLY A 80 0.85 -9.87 6.26
C GLY A 80 2.10 -10.71 5.98
N VAL A 81 3.01 -10.67 6.93
CA VAL A 81 4.19 -11.53 6.98
C VAL A 81 4.19 -12.31 8.29
N GLY A 82 4.70 -13.50 8.25
CA GLY A 82 4.71 -14.37 9.43
C GLY A 82 5.68 -15.53 9.28
N LYS A 83 5.60 -16.43 10.24
CA LYS A 83 6.46 -17.62 10.33
C LYS A 83 5.62 -18.89 10.34
N ILE A 84 6.00 -19.86 9.56
CA ILE A 84 5.36 -21.21 9.59
C ILE A 84 5.67 -21.87 10.93
N ILE A 85 4.62 -22.21 11.68
CA ILE A 85 4.74 -22.90 12.97
C ILE A 85 4.23 -24.35 12.93
N ALA A 86 3.44 -24.70 11.91
CA ALA A 86 3.08 -26.09 11.60
C ALA A 86 2.82 -26.23 10.10
N SER A 87 3.26 -27.32 9.50
CA SER A 87 3.01 -27.63 8.10
C SER A 87 3.09 -29.10 7.84
N SER A 88 2.20 -29.59 6.98
CA SER A 88 2.29 -30.91 6.34
C SER A 88 2.44 -30.80 4.81
N ASN A 89 2.73 -29.59 4.30
CA ASN A 89 2.96 -29.32 2.89
C ASN A 89 4.47 -29.36 2.58
N PRO A 90 4.92 -30.07 1.52
CA PRO A 90 6.35 -30.19 1.20
C PRO A 90 7.00 -28.84 0.79
N LYS A 91 6.21 -27.82 0.40
CA LYS A 91 6.72 -26.50 0.03
C LYS A 91 7.10 -25.63 1.23
N PHE A 92 6.53 -25.90 2.41
CA PHE A 92 6.69 -25.05 3.59
C PHE A 92 7.21 -25.86 4.78
N THR A 93 8.30 -25.40 5.36
CA THR A 93 8.93 -26.00 6.55
C THR A 93 8.68 -25.11 7.77
N VAL A 94 8.52 -25.71 8.95
CA VAL A 94 8.47 -24.96 10.21
C VAL A 94 9.70 -24.09 10.33
N GLY A 95 9.49 -22.80 10.60
CA GLY A 95 10.55 -21.80 10.65
C GLY A 95 10.65 -20.91 9.38
N ASP A 96 10.09 -21.34 8.25
CA ASP A 96 10.07 -20.51 7.04
C ASP A 96 9.34 -19.17 7.30
N HIS A 97 9.91 -18.07 6.85
CA HIS A 97 9.22 -16.80 6.77
C HIS A 97 8.39 -16.73 5.48
N VAL A 98 7.18 -16.22 5.61
CA VAL A 98 6.21 -16.17 4.51
C VAL A 98 5.49 -14.83 4.46
N SER A 99 5.08 -14.43 3.24
CA SER A 99 4.04 -13.44 3.02
C SER A 99 2.74 -14.15 2.63
N ALA A 100 1.61 -13.56 3.01
CA ALA A 100 0.27 -14.05 2.67
C ALA A 100 -0.78 -12.94 2.86
N THR A 101 -2.06 -13.30 2.70
CA THR A 101 -3.20 -12.50 3.13
C THR A 101 -3.88 -13.17 4.33
N PRO A 102 -3.29 -13.10 5.53
CA PRO A 102 -3.82 -13.78 6.71
C PRO A 102 -5.08 -13.12 7.29
N GLY A 103 -5.35 -11.86 6.96
CA GLY A 103 -6.32 -11.04 7.67
C GLY A 103 -5.78 -10.52 9.01
N ILE A 104 -6.57 -9.68 9.69
CA ILE A 104 -6.19 -9.10 11.00
C ILE A 104 -6.37 -10.16 12.09
N GLN A 105 -5.36 -10.98 12.28
CA GLN A 105 -5.34 -12.07 13.28
C GLN A 105 -3.90 -12.48 13.62
N GLN A 106 -3.74 -13.17 14.75
CA GLN A 106 -2.41 -13.62 15.24
C GLN A 106 -1.95 -14.93 14.57
N TYR A 107 -2.89 -15.80 14.20
CA TYR A 107 -2.59 -17.09 13.58
C TYR A 107 -3.52 -17.30 12.38
N ALA A 108 -2.97 -17.77 11.27
CA ALA A 108 -3.74 -18.07 10.07
C ALA A 108 -3.44 -19.49 9.58
N SER A 109 -4.48 -20.34 9.51
CA SER A 109 -4.38 -21.68 8.96
C SER A 109 -4.86 -21.68 7.51
N PHE A 110 -4.05 -22.22 6.60
CA PHE A 110 -4.35 -22.28 5.18
C PHE A 110 -4.38 -23.73 4.69
N ALA A 111 -5.45 -24.08 3.99
CA ALA A 111 -5.52 -25.34 3.25
C ALA A 111 -4.77 -25.20 1.90
N PRO A 112 -4.29 -26.29 1.27
CA PRO A 112 -3.58 -26.23 0.00
C PRO A 112 -4.32 -25.48 -1.11
N ALA A 113 -5.64 -25.59 -1.17
CA ALA A 113 -6.48 -24.90 -2.14
C ALA A 113 -6.48 -23.37 -1.99
N ASP A 114 -6.14 -22.87 -0.80
CA ASP A 114 -6.11 -21.43 -0.51
C ASP A 114 -4.80 -20.76 -0.88
N PHE A 115 -3.69 -21.50 -1.00
CA PHE A 115 -2.36 -20.91 -1.10
C PHE A 115 -2.22 -19.87 -2.23
N ALA A 116 -2.74 -20.18 -3.41
CA ALA A 116 -2.71 -19.23 -4.53
C ALA A 116 -3.61 -18.01 -4.25
N ARG A 117 -4.79 -18.22 -3.69
CA ARG A 117 -5.76 -17.16 -3.39
C ARG A 117 -5.24 -16.19 -2.34
N VAL A 118 -4.57 -16.68 -1.31
CA VAL A 118 -4.00 -15.84 -0.24
C VAL A 118 -2.58 -15.37 -0.54
N GLY A 119 -1.99 -15.79 -1.66
CA GLY A 119 -0.63 -15.44 -2.04
C GLY A 119 0.43 -15.97 -1.07
N LEU A 120 0.22 -17.19 -0.50
CA LEU A 120 1.19 -17.76 0.44
C LEU A 120 2.49 -18.11 -0.28
N GLN A 121 3.57 -17.41 0.08
CA GLN A 121 4.89 -17.61 -0.51
C GLN A 121 5.99 -17.40 0.52
N LYS A 122 7.12 -18.09 0.34
CA LYS A 122 8.32 -17.84 1.15
C LYS A 122 8.90 -16.47 0.84
N ILE A 123 9.41 -15.82 1.87
CA ILE A 123 10.20 -14.60 1.77
C ILE A 123 11.60 -14.83 2.34
N ASP A 124 12.58 -14.13 1.78
CA ASP A 124 13.97 -14.21 2.22
C ASP A 124 14.35 -12.93 2.99
N LEU A 125 14.60 -13.08 4.29
CA LEU A 125 15.02 -11.95 5.13
C LEU A 125 16.44 -11.48 4.84
N GLY A 126 17.23 -12.23 4.08
CA GLY A 126 18.51 -11.76 3.52
C GLY A 126 18.34 -10.72 2.40
N VAL A 127 17.16 -10.66 1.79
CA VAL A 127 16.81 -9.69 0.74
C VAL A 127 16.22 -8.41 1.33
N GLY A 128 15.47 -8.50 2.42
CA GLY A 128 14.86 -7.36 3.08
C GLY A 128 14.20 -7.75 4.41
N SER A 129 14.01 -6.77 5.29
CA SER A 129 13.33 -6.96 6.57
C SER A 129 11.86 -7.36 6.40
N LEU A 130 11.23 -7.89 7.46
CA LEU A 130 9.80 -8.20 7.47
C LEU A 130 8.92 -7.02 7.03
N THR A 131 9.26 -5.82 7.50
CA THR A 131 8.48 -4.62 7.17
C THR A 131 8.72 -4.15 5.74
N GLN A 132 9.92 -4.34 5.18
CA GLN A 132 10.19 -4.09 3.76
C GLN A 132 9.41 -5.04 2.85
N TRP A 133 9.17 -6.29 3.27
CA TRP A 133 8.28 -7.23 2.56
C TRP A 133 6.80 -6.83 2.63
N LEU A 134 6.40 -5.92 3.50
CA LEU A 134 5.07 -5.29 3.53
C LEU A 134 5.03 -3.93 2.81
N ASN A 135 6.16 -3.40 2.40
CA ASN A 135 6.32 -2.09 1.77
C ASN A 135 6.92 -2.22 0.37
N VAL A 136 8.20 -1.88 0.22
CA VAL A 136 8.90 -1.78 -1.07
C VAL A 136 9.02 -3.13 -1.79
N LEU A 137 9.17 -4.24 -1.09
CA LEU A 137 9.20 -5.59 -1.66
C LEU A 137 7.82 -6.28 -1.67
N GLY A 138 6.81 -5.63 -1.12
CA GLY A 138 5.43 -6.11 -1.04
C GLY A 138 4.49 -5.41 -2.01
N MET A 139 3.19 -5.54 -1.74
CA MET A 139 2.12 -5.01 -2.60
C MET A 139 2.26 -3.51 -2.91
N PRO A 140 2.62 -2.60 -1.98
CA PRO A 140 2.83 -1.19 -2.32
C PRO A 140 3.98 -0.96 -3.29
N GLY A 141 5.09 -1.69 -3.12
CA GLY A 141 6.22 -1.65 -4.04
C GLY A 141 5.84 -2.13 -5.44
N MET A 142 5.15 -3.27 -5.54
CA MET A 142 4.63 -3.79 -6.81
C MET A 142 3.69 -2.79 -7.48
N THR A 143 2.82 -2.15 -6.70
CA THR A 143 1.90 -1.12 -7.18
C THR A 143 2.67 0.06 -7.78
N GLY A 144 3.65 0.59 -7.06
CA GLY A 144 4.49 1.69 -7.53
C GLY A 144 5.29 1.32 -8.77
N TYR A 145 5.91 0.14 -8.76
CA TYR A 145 6.73 -0.36 -9.86
C TYR A 145 5.92 -0.50 -11.15
N PHE A 146 4.88 -1.34 -11.17
CA PHE A 146 4.13 -1.60 -12.39
C PHE A 146 3.31 -0.40 -12.85
N GLY A 147 2.75 0.39 -11.95
CA GLY A 147 2.07 1.62 -12.33
C GLY A 147 3.01 2.61 -13.03
N LEU A 148 4.22 2.80 -12.50
CA LEU A 148 5.19 3.69 -13.11
C LEU A 148 5.79 3.09 -14.39
N MET A 149 6.24 1.83 -14.36
CA MET A 149 7.00 1.25 -15.47
C MET A 149 6.13 0.86 -16.66
N ASP A 150 4.97 0.24 -16.42
CA ASP A 150 4.12 -0.27 -17.51
C ASP A 150 3.17 0.79 -18.08
N ILE A 151 2.63 1.67 -17.20
CA ILE A 151 1.68 2.70 -17.62
C ILE A 151 2.38 4.04 -17.80
N GLY A 152 3.18 4.45 -16.81
CA GLY A 152 3.92 5.70 -16.82
C GLY A 152 5.02 5.74 -17.90
N GLN A 153 5.76 4.64 -18.05
CA GLN A 153 6.86 4.51 -19.02
C GLN A 153 7.82 5.71 -18.96
N PRO A 154 8.45 5.96 -17.80
CA PRO A 154 9.25 7.17 -17.57
C PRO A 154 10.46 7.22 -18.49
N LYS A 155 10.73 8.41 -19.00
CA LYS A 155 11.91 8.71 -19.82
C LYS A 155 12.78 9.74 -19.11
N ALA A 156 14.08 9.62 -19.21
CA ALA A 156 15.00 10.60 -18.62
C ALA A 156 14.67 12.01 -19.06
N GLY A 157 14.68 12.94 -18.09
CA GLY A 157 14.34 14.35 -18.32
C GLY A 157 12.86 14.70 -18.22
N GLU A 158 11.95 13.72 -18.17
CA GLU A 158 10.51 13.96 -17.93
C GLU A 158 10.25 14.39 -16.48
N THR A 159 9.17 15.15 -16.28
CA THR A 159 8.69 15.55 -14.95
C THR A 159 7.63 14.57 -14.46
N VAL A 160 7.93 13.90 -13.36
CA VAL A 160 7.01 12.99 -12.65
C VAL A 160 6.50 13.69 -11.40
N VAL A 161 5.18 13.77 -11.24
CA VAL A 161 4.54 14.25 -10.01
C VAL A 161 3.84 13.09 -9.31
N VAL A 162 4.03 12.97 -7.99
CA VAL A 162 3.49 11.87 -7.19
C VAL A 162 2.67 12.43 -6.04
N SER A 163 1.38 12.14 -5.98
CA SER A 163 0.56 12.45 -4.81
C SER A 163 0.72 11.38 -3.73
N GLY A 164 0.60 11.77 -2.45
CA GLY A 164 0.88 10.87 -1.33
C GLY A 164 2.35 10.41 -1.32
N ALA A 165 3.27 11.31 -1.68
CA ALA A 165 4.69 11.03 -1.95
C ALA A 165 5.44 10.38 -0.77
N ALA A 166 5.06 10.70 0.46
CA ALA A 166 5.64 10.12 1.67
C ALA A 166 4.98 8.80 2.11
N GLY A 167 3.96 8.32 1.39
CA GLY A 167 3.28 7.05 1.66
C GLY A 167 4.01 5.85 1.03
N ALA A 168 3.51 4.66 1.29
CA ALA A 168 4.14 3.40 0.86
C ALA A 168 4.36 3.32 -0.66
N VAL A 169 3.33 3.59 -1.47
CA VAL A 169 3.43 3.59 -2.93
C VAL A 169 4.24 4.78 -3.42
N GLY A 170 3.96 5.98 -2.87
CA GLY A 170 4.56 7.23 -3.33
C GLY A 170 6.09 7.26 -3.19
N GLN A 171 6.62 6.76 -2.07
CA GLN A 171 8.06 6.68 -1.86
C GLN A 171 8.76 5.76 -2.88
N THR A 172 8.11 4.65 -3.26
CA THR A 172 8.63 3.73 -4.29
C THR A 172 8.63 4.40 -5.67
N VAL A 173 7.48 4.96 -6.08
CA VAL A 173 7.32 5.61 -7.38
C VAL A 173 8.35 6.70 -7.61
N GLY A 174 8.52 7.59 -6.64
CA GLY A 174 9.42 8.72 -6.82
C GLY A 174 10.89 8.32 -6.90
N GLN A 175 11.34 7.38 -6.05
CA GLN A 175 12.70 6.89 -6.11
C GLN A 175 12.97 6.14 -7.42
N MET A 176 12.02 5.30 -7.88
CA MET A 176 12.13 4.64 -9.19
C MET A 176 12.22 5.66 -10.33
N ALA A 177 11.40 6.72 -10.30
CA ALA A 177 11.46 7.79 -11.28
C ALA A 177 12.80 8.53 -11.25
N LYS A 178 13.38 8.79 -10.06
CA LYS A 178 14.74 9.34 -9.92
C LYS A 178 15.79 8.43 -10.54
N ILE A 179 15.73 7.13 -10.27
CA ILE A 179 16.65 6.13 -10.84
C ILE A 179 16.56 6.10 -12.37
N LYS A 180 15.37 6.35 -12.94
CA LYS A 180 15.16 6.44 -14.39
C LYS A 180 15.56 7.82 -14.97
N GLY A 181 16.11 8.73 -14.18
CA GLY A 181 16.61 10.04 -14.63
C GLY A 181 15.53 11.11 -14.80
N CYS A 182 14.38 10.95 -14.17
CA CYS A 182 13.30 11.93 -14.19
C CYS A 182 13.53 13.06 -13.17
N ARG A 183 12.92 14.20 -13.43
CA ARG A 183 12.64 15.22 -12.42
C ARG A 183 11.41 14.76 -11.62
N VAL A 184 11.50 14.73 -10.29
CA VAL A 184 10.42 14.22 -9.44
C VAL A 184 9.96 15.28 -8.44
N VAL A 185 8.65 15.54 -8.44
CA VAL A 185 7.99 16.45 -7.50
C VAL A 185 6.97 15.66 -6.68
N GLY A 186 7.14 15.67 -5.37
CA GLY A 186 6.21 15.04 -4.44
C GLY A 186 5.08 15.99 -4.04
N ILE A 187 3.93 15.43 -3.66
CA ILE A 187 2.88 16.14 -2.91
C ILE A 187 2.61 15.35 -1.64
N ALA A 188 2.83 15.94 -0.47
CA ALA A 188 2.68 15.30 0.83
C ALA A 188 2.07 16.27 1.84
N GLY A 189 1.66 15.80 3.01
CA GLY A 189 1.04 16.64 4.04
C GLY A 189 1.97 16.92 5.21
N GLY A 190 2.39 18.17 5.36
CA GLY A 190 3.25 18.67 6.42
C GLY A 190 4.72 18.77 6.03
N ALA A 191 5.39 19.79 6.56
CA ALA A 191 6.78 20.14 6.24
C ALA A 191 7.73 18.96 6.51
N ALA A 192 7.56 18.21 7.61
CA ALA A 192 8.43 17.10 7.96
C ALA A 192 8.42 15.97 6.90
N LYS A 193 7.24 15.65 6.33
CA LYS A 193 7.12 14.68 5.24
C LYS A 193 7.74 15.18 3.96
N CYS A 194 7.52 16.47 3.61
CA CYS A 194 8.13 17.08 2.44
C CYS A 194 9.66 17.13 2.54
N ASP A 195 10.16 17.51 3.71
CA ASP A 195 11.61 17.54 3.98
C ASP A 195 12.24 16.15 3.79
N TRP A 196 11.61 15.13 4.35
CA TRP A 196 12.09 13.76 4.24
C TRP A 196 12.08 13.27 2.78
N VAL A 197 11.02 13.54 2.04
CA VAL A 197 10.88 13.16 0.63
C VAL A 197 12.01 13.77 -0.21
N VAL A 198 12.37 15.03 0.05
CA VAL A 198 13.44 15.70 -0.67
C VAL A 198 14.83 15.23 -0.20
N LYS A 199 15.07 15.24 1.12
CA LYS A 199 16.42 15.02 1.67
C LYS A 199 16.83 13.55 1.65
N GLU A 200 15.88 12.64 1.91
CA GLU A 200 16.16 11.22 2.05
C GLU A 200 15.83 10.40 0.80
N LEU A 201 14.75 10.75 0.08
CA LEU A 201 14.35 10.02 -1.13
C LEU A 201 14.88 10.67 -2.42
N GLY A 202 15.52 11.84 -2.33
CA GLY A 202 16.15 12.52 -3.45
C GLY A 202 15.16 13.12 -4.47
N PHE A 203 13.93 13.42 -4.07
CA PHE A 203 13.01 14.16 -4.94
C PHE A 203 13.54 15.58 -5.15
N ASP A 204 13.27 16.17 -6.32
CA ASP A 204 13.73 17.51 -6.65
C ASP A 204 12.95 18.61 -5.90
N ALA A 205 11.71 18.32 -5.51
CA ALA A 205 10.88 19.18 -4.68
C ALA A 205 9.72 18.39 -4.04
N CYS A 206 9.13 18.95 -2.99
CA CYS A 206 7.88 18.45 -2.44
C CYS A 206 6.95 19.60 -2.08
N ILE A 207 5.68 19.46 -2.41
CA ILE A 207 4.62 20.43 -2.16
C ILE A 207 3.85 20.00 -0.93
N ASP A 208 3.85 20.84 0.10
CA ASP A 208 3.01 20.63 1.28
C ASP A 208 1.58 21.11 1.01
N TYR A 209 0.66 20.16 0.81
CA TYR A 209 -0.74 20.49 0.56
C TYR A 209 -1.47 21.06 1.79
N LYS A 210 -0.88 20.93 3.00
CA LYS A 210 -1.43 21.45 4.26
C LYS A 210 -0.92 22.88 4.59
N ALA A 211 0.05 23.40 3.84
CA ALA A 211 0.69 24.69 4.15
C ALA A 211 -0.29 25.87 4.05
N SER A 212 -1.11 25.92 3.00
CA SER A 212 -2.14 26.94 2.82
C SER A 212 -3.14 26.53 1.74
N PRO A 213 -4.33 27.13 1.70
CA PRO A 213 -5.23 27.01 0.55
C PRO A 213 -4.52 27.41 -0.75
N GLY A 214 -4.60 26.55 -1.77
CA GLY A 214 -3.93 26.81 -3.06
C GLY A 214 -2.46 26.42 -3.14
N SER A 215 -1.85 25.92 -2.06
CA SER A 215 -0.43 25.52 -2.03
C SER A 215 -0.07 24.51 -3.12
N VAL A 216 -0.95 23.57 -3.46
CA VAL A 216 -0.71 22.61 -4.55
C VAL A 216 -0.62 23.30 -5.89
N ARG A 217 -1.53 24.23 -6.20
CA ARG A 217 -1.53 24.99 -7.46
C ARG A 217 -0.26 25.81 -7.63
N GLU A 218 0.10 26.58 -6.60
CA GLU A 218 1.29 27.43 -6.63
C GLU A 218 2.57 26.58 -6.65
N GLY A 219 2.60 25.49 -5.89
CA GLY A 219 3.72 24.54 -5.90
C GLY A 219 3.92 23.87 -7.26
N LEU A 220 2.85 23.42 -7.92
CA LEU A 220 2.94 22.86 -9.27
C LEU A 220 3.39 23.91 -10.29
N LYS A 221 2.98 25.18 -10.14
CA LYS A 221 3.45 26.28 -11.00
C LYS A 221 4.95 26.52 -10.81
N ALA A 222 5.43 26.51 -9.57
CA ALA A 222 6.83 26.77 -9.24
C ALA A 222 7.76 25.60 -9.61
N HIS A 223 7.35 24.36 -9.28
CA HIS A 223 8.22 23.20 -9.39
C HIS A 223 8.07 22.41 -10.69
N CYS A 224 6.97 22.63 -11.45
CA CYS A 224 6.72 22.01 -12.77
C CYS A 224 6.58 23.10 -13.86
N PRO A 225 7.60 23.96 -14.10
CA PRO A 225 7.48 25.08 -15.03
C PRO A 225 7.25 24.61 -16.48
N LYS A 226 7.72 23.41 -16.85
CA LYS A 226 7.52 22.80 -18.18
C LYS A 226 6.25 21.94 -18.26
N GLY A 227 5.51 21.78 -17.15
CA GLY A 227 4.34 20.90 -17.03
C GLY A 227 4.68 19.53 -16.47
N ILE A 228 3.69 18.63 -16.48
CA ILE A 228 3.73 17.29 -15.89
C ILE A 228 3.64 16.25 -17.01
N ASP A 229 4.65 15.43 -17.16
CA ASP A 229 4.66 14.32 -18.14
C ASP A 229 4.04 13.06 -17.60
N ILE A 230 4.26 12.79 -16.30
CA ILE A 230 3.66 11.64 -15.59
C ILE A 230 3.07 12.13 -14.27
N TYR A 231 1.81 11.82 -14.04
CA TYR A 231 1.18 12.01 -12.73
C TYR A 231 0.76 10.68 -12.14
N PHE A 232 1.33 10.33 -10.99
CA PHE A 232 0.97 9.12 -10.26
C PHE A 232 0.03 9.49 -9.11
N ASP A 233 -1.23 9.08 -9.24
CA ASP A 233 -2.29 9.50 -8.32
C ASP A 233 -2.63 8.44 -7.29
N ASN A 234 -2.37 8.78 -6.02
CA ASN A 234 -2.80 8.02 -4.85
C ASN A 234 -3.95 8.71 -4.09
N VAL A 235 -4.30 9.94 -4.44
CA VAL A 235 -5.14 10.81 -3.62
C VAL A 235 -6.47 11.17 -4.25
N GLY A 236 -6.50 11.46 -5.55
CA GLY A 236 -7.70 11.92 -6.26
C GLY A 236 -8.12 13.35 -5.87
N GLY A 237 -9.40 13.64 -6.09
CA GLY A 237 -10.02 14.91 -5.69
C GLY A 237 -9.35 16.15 -6.27
N ASP A 238 -9.26 17.22 -5.48
CA ASP A 238 -8.73 18.50 -5.91
C ASP A 238 -7.25 18.45 -6.33
N ILE A 239 -6.46 17.55 -5.74
CA ILE A 239 -5.04 17.37 -6.10
C ILE A 239 -4.93 16.81 -7.52
N LEU A 240 -5.70 15.80 -7.88
CA LEU A 240 -5.80 15.29 -9.26
C LEU A 240 -6.23 16.40 -10.22
N ASP A 241 -7.25 17.17 -9.84
CA ASP A 241 -7.79 18.24 -10.69
C ASP A 241 -6.75 19.32 -10.99
N GLN A 242 -5.97 19.73 -9.99
CA GLN A 242 -4.90 20.70 -10.15
C GLN A 242 -3.72 20.15 -10.98
N ALA A 243 -3.40 18.85 -10.83
CA ALA A 243 -2.40 18.18 -11.66
C ALA A 243 -2.81 18.15 -13.12
N LEU A 244 -4.08 17.80 -13.42
CA LEU A 244 -4.63 17.77 -14.77
C LEU A 244 -4.53 19.14 -15.48
N ALA A 245 -4.66 20.23 -14.76
CA ALA A 245 -4.50 21.59 -15.31
C ALA A 245 -3.05 21.91 -15.77
N LYS A 246 -2.07 21.05 -15.43
CA LYS A 246 -0.63 21.29 -15.67
C LYS A 246 0.05 20.22 -16.53
N ILE A 247 -0.69 19.28 -17.08
CA ILE A 247 -0.13 18.18 -17.89
C ILE A 247 0.42 18.66 -19.22
N THR A 248 1.48 18.01 -19.67
CA THR A 248 2.10 18.22 -21.00
C THR A 248 1.39 17.40 -22.08
N ARG A 249 1.77 17.66 -23.34
CA ARG A 249 1.29 16.85 -24.46
C ARG A 249 1.75 15.39 -24.33
N GLY A 250 0.79 14.47 -24.40
CA GLY A 250 1.05 13.02 -24.26
C GLY A 250 1.29 12.56 -22.82
N ALA A 251 0.91 13.38 -21.84
CA ALA A 251 1.03 13.03 -20.43
C ALA A 251 0.29 11.73 -20.07
N ARG A 252 0.85 11.00 -19.10
CA ARG A 252 0.30 9.74 -18.60
C ARG A 252 -0.09 9.91 -17.14
N ILE A 253 -1.38 9.74 -16.86
CA ILE A 253 -1.96 9.84 -15.54
C ILE A 253 -2.33 8.44 -15.05
N ILE A 254 -1.67 7.97 -14.00
CA ILE A 254 -1.88 6.66 -13.40
C ILE A 254 -2.81 6.81 -12.21
N ILE A 255 -4.02 6.26 -12.27
CA ILE A 255 -4.95 6.23 -11.15
C ILE A 255 -4.70 4.95 -10.36
N CYS A 256 -3.96 5.10 -9.27
CA CYS A 256 -3.66 4.04 -8.32
C CYS A 256 -4.68 3.98 -7.18
N GLY A 257 -5.11 5.15 -6.71
CA GLY A 257 -6.05 5.27 -5.62
C GLY A 257 -6.63 6.68 -5.50
N ALA A 258 -7.60 6.83 -4.63
CA ALA A 258 -8.28 8.10 -4.38
C ALA A 258 -8.60 8.23 -2.87
N ILE A 259 -7.54 8.18 -2.02
CA ILE A 259 -7.73 8.12 -0.56
C ILE A 259 -8.59 9.29 -0.02
N SER A 260 -8.53 10.46 -0.65
CA SER A 260 -9.36 11.60 -0.30
C SER A 260 -10.85 11.38 -0.49
N GLN A 261 -11.24 10.35 -1.26
CA GLN A 261 -12.63 10.07 -1.63
C GLN A 261 -13.21 8.83 -0.93
N TYR A 262 -12.37 7.99 -0.30
CA TYR A 262 -12.82 6.68 0.22
C TYR A 262 -13.84 6.76 1.34
N ASN A 263 -13.84 7.86 2.10
CA ASN A 263 -14.76 8.09 3.22
C ASN A 263 -15.90 9.05 2.88
N ASN A 264 -16.09 9.38 1.60
CA ASN A 264 -17.19 10.27 1.18
C ASN A 264 -18.53 9.60 1.44
N THR A 265 -19.47 10.39 2.01
CA THR A 265 -20.87 10.01 2.20
C THR A 265 -21.77 10.58 1.12
N THR A 266 -21.21 11.38 0.24
CA THR A 266 -21.87 11.93 -0.96
C THR A 266 -21.23 11.37 -2.23
N PRO A 267 -21.90 11.39 -3.38
CA PRO A 267 -21.33 10.91 -4.63
C PRO A 267 -20.00 11.60 -4.95
N ILE A 268 -19.04 10.80 -5.41
CA ILE A 268 -17.72 11.29 -5.83
C ILE A 268 -17.90 12.23 -7.02
N GLN A 269 -17.31 13.43 -6.92
CA GLN A 269 -17.24 14.38 -8.02
C GLN A 269 -16.04 14.06 -8.90
N GLY A 270 -16.26 13.92 -10.19
CA GLY A 270 -15.19 13.75 -11.18
C GLY A 270 -14.32 15.02 -11.30
N PRO A 271 -13.15 14.89 -11.92
CA PRO A 271 -12.24 16.02 -12.11
C PRO A 271 -12.86 17.05 -13.09
N LYS A 272 -12.75 18.33 -12.73
CA LYS A 272 -13.25 19.45 -13.55
C LYS A 272 -12.35 19.70 -14.76
N ASN A 273 -11.06 19.46 -14.62
CA ASN A 273 -10.04 19.72 -15.65
C ASN A 273 -9.80 18.54 -16.61
N TYR A 274 -10.75 17.57 -16.71
CA TYR A 274 -10.58 16.39 -17.57
C TYR A 274 -10.39 16.73 -19.06
N LEU A 275 -10.89 17.88 -19.54
CA LEU A 275 -10.67 18.34 -20.92
C LEU A 275 -9.20 18.64 -21.24
N SER A 276 -8.34 18.82 -20.21
CA SER A 276 -6.90 18.89 -20.40
C SER A 276 -6.34 17.62 -21.07
N LEU A 277 -6.96 16.46 -20.84
CA LEU A 277 -6.57 15.22 -21.52
C LEU A 277 -6.77 15.31 -23.03
N LEU A 278 -7.92 15.86 -23.48
CA LEU A 278 -8.19 16.08 -24.89
C LEU A 278 -7.18 17.07 -25.49
N MET A 279 -7.02 18.25 -24.87
CA MET A 279 -6.13 19.29 -25.37
C MET A 279 -4.68 18.84 -25.48
N ASN A 280 -4.22 18.07 -24.53
CA ASN A 280 -2.83 17.57 -24.47
C ASN A 280 -2.67 16.15 -25.03
N ARG A 281 -3.73 15.48 -25.55
CA ARG A 281 -3.69 14.09 -26.00
C ARG A 281 -3.12 13.18 -24.89
N GLY A 282 -3.46 13.48 -23.64
CA GLY A 282 -3.04 12.72 -22.49
C GLY A 282 -3.84 11.43 -22.33
N MET A 283 -3.29 10.52 -21.56
CA MET A 283 -3.94 9.28 -21.14
C MET A 283 -4.17 9.30 -19.63
N MET A 284 -5.35 8.87 -19.19
CA MET A 284 -5.63 8.58 -17.78
C MET A 284 -6.06 7.13 -17.67
N LYS A 285 -5.31 6.32 -16.91
CA LYS A 285 -5.51 4.88 -16.82
C LYS A 285 -5.49 4.41 -15.36
N GLY A 286 -6.51 3.65 -14.96
CA GLY A 286 -6.55 2.91 -13.70
C GLY A 286 -5.62 1.71 -13.74
N MET A 287 -5.12 1.32 -12.56
CA MET A 287 -4.36 0.09 -12.38
C MET A 287 -4.83 -0.68 -11.16
N VAL A 288 -4.77 -2.00 -11.25
CA VAL A 288 -4.92 -2.92 -10.14
C VAL A 288 -3.67 -3.80 -10.09
N VAL A 289 -2.98 -3.79 -8.96
CA VAL A 289 -1.67 -4.48 -8.83
C VAL A 289 -1.76 -5.99 -9.08
N PHE A 290 -2.89 -6.62 -8.76
CA PHE A 290 -3.11 -8.06 -8.94
C PHE A 290 -3.02 -8.52 -10.42
N ASP A 291 -3.23 -7.62 -11.38
CA ASP A 291 -3.11 -7.91 -12.81
C ASP A 291 -1.66 -8.20 -13.23
N TYR A 292 -0.70 -7.91 -12.35
CA TYR A 292 0.75 -8.07 -12.59
C TYR A 292 1.39 -9.19 -11.75
N ALA A 293 0.58 -10.01 -11.08
CA ALA A 293 1.05 -10.97 -10.08
C ALA A 293 2.09 -11.97 -10.62
N ASP A 294 1.97 -12.37 -11.87
CA ASP A 294 2.91 -13.25 -12.59
C ASP A 294 4.31 -12.64 -12.76
N ARG A 295 4.42 -11.31 -12.71
CA ARG A 295 5.67 -10.54 -12.91
C ARG A 295 6.25 -9.94 -11.64
N TYR A 296 5.67 -10.16 -10.47
CA TYR A 296 6.17 -9.60 -9.21
C TYR A 296 7.64 -9.92 -8.96
N HIS A 297 8.10 -11.12 -9.35
CA HIS A 297 9.49 -11.52 -9.20
C HIS A 297 10.48 -10.57 -9.90
N LEU A 298 10.10 -9.97 -11.04
CA LEU A 298 10.93 -8.99 -11.75
C LEU A 298 11.11 -7.72 -10.92
N ALA A 299 10.00 -7.19 -10.39
CA ALA A 299 10.01 -5.99 -9.57
C ALA A 299 10.77 -6.21 -8.25
N ILE A 300 10.54 -7.35 -7.58
CA ILE A 300 11.25 -7.71 -6.35
C ILE A 300 12.76 -7.76 -6.60
N THR A 301 13.21 -8.43 -7.68
CA THR A 301 14.63 -8.55 -8.00
C THR A 301 15.28 -7.19 -8.25
N GLU A 302 14.63 -6.31 -9.04
CA GLU A 302 15.17 -4.99 -9.36
C GLU A 302 15.23 -4.10 -8.11
N MET A 303 14.13 -4.03 -7.33
CA MET A 303 14.07 -3.18 -6.13
C MET A 303 14.95 -3.71 -4.98
N ALA A 304 15.07 -5.03 -4.83
CA ALA A 304 16.04 -5.62 -3.88
C ALA A 304 17.48 -5.23 -4.21
N GLY A 305 17.83 -5.19 -5.49
CA GLY A 305 19.13 -4.66 -5.95
C GLY A 305 19.31 -3.20 -5.55
N TYR A 306 18.31 -2.36 -5.72
CA TYR A 306 18.39 -0.95 -5.33
C TYR A 306 18.48 -0.74 -3.82
N LEU A 307 17.79 -1.56 -3.02
CA LEU A 307 17.91 -1.55 -1.55
C LEU A 307 19.32 -1.92 -1.13
N LYS A 308 19.88 -3.00 -1.70
CA LYS A 308 21.22 -3.48 -1.40
C LYS A 308 22.30 -2.44 -1.73
N ASP A 309 22.14 -1.71 -2.83
CA ASP A 309 23.07 -0.70 -3.31
C ASP A 309 22.82 0.69 -2.69
N ASP A 310 21.95 0.80 -1.69
CA ASP A 310 21.51 2.06 -1.03
C ASP A 310 20.96 3.12 -1.99
N ARG A 311 20.44 2.67 -3.13
CA ARG A 311 19.80 3.52 -4.16
C ARG A 311 18.30 3.70 -3.94
N MET A 312 17.74 2.91 -3.03
CA MET A 312 16.33 2.98 -2.62
C MET A 312 16.24 2.83 -1.11
N LYS A 313 15.44 3.67 -0.49
CA LYS A 313 15.13 3.62 0.94
C LYS A 313 13.68 3.18 1.15
N SER A 314 13.42 2.58 2.29
CA SER A 314 12.10 2.15 2.72
C SER A 314 11.83 2.71 4.11
N LYS A 315 10.67 3.32 4.31
CA LYS A 315 10.24 3.84 5.61
C LYS A 315 8.91 3.25 6.00
N GLU A 316 8.89 2.69 7.18
CA GLU A 316 7.72 2.10 7.81
C GLU A 316 7.40 2.83 9.12
N ASP A 317 6.11 3.01 9.38
CA ASP A 317 5.51 3.49 10.62
C ASP A 317 4.89 2.27 11.31
N VAL A 318 5.53 1.77 12.37
CA VAL A 318 5.17 0.52 13.02
C VAL A 318 4.41 0.82 14.29
N VAL A 319 3.18 0.29 14.38
CA VAL A 319 2.33 0.33 15.58
C VAL A 319 2.21 -1.08 16.13
N HIS A 320 2.21 -1.25 17.44
CA HIS A 320 2.21 -2.55 18.10
C HIS A 320 0.85 -2.87 18.70
N GLY A 321 0.49 -4.16 18.66
CA GLY A 321 -0.72 -4.70 19.27
C GLY A 321 -1.91 -4.79 18.30
N ILE A 322 -2.47 -5.99 18.15
CA ILE A 322 -3.58 -6.24 17.23
C ILE A 322 -4.86 -5.47 17.64
N ASP A 323 -5.05 -5.25 18.92
CA ASP A 323 -6.16 -4.52 19.51
C ASP A 323 -6.18 -3.03 19.13
N THR A 324 -5.02 -2.47 18.76
CA THR A 324 -4.92 -1.07 18.30
C THR A 324 -5.34 -0.88 16.83
N PHE A 325 -5.72 -1.96 16.12
CA PHE A 325 -6.05 -1.89 14.70
C PHE A 325 -7.08 -0.81 14.35
N PRO A 326 -8.22 -0.66 15.07
CA PRO A 326 -9.24 0.32 14.71
C PRO A 326 -8.69 1.76 14.63
N GLU A 327 -7.97 2.19 15.64
CA GLU A 327 -7.38 3.53 15.74
C GLU A 327 -6.20 3.67 14.79
N THR A 328 -5.41 2.61 14.64
CA THR A 328 -4.24 2.60 13.74
C THR A 328 -4.67 2.76 12.29
N LEU A 329 -5.75 2.11 11.86
CA LEU A 329 -6.26 2.26 10.50
C LEU A 329 -6.66 3.71 10.18
N LEU A 330 -7.21 4.44 11.14
CA LEU A 330 -7.62 5.84 10.97
C LEU A 330 -6.46 6.78 10.67
N LYS A 331 -5.23 6.47 11.14
CA LYS A 331 -4.04 7.27 10.84
C LYS A 331 -3.80 7.45 9.33
N LEU A 332 -4.19 6.46 8.50
CA LEU A 332 -4.08 6.56 7.04
C LEU A 332 -4.94 7.69 6.48
N PHE A 333 -6.17 7.81 6.97
CA PHE A 333 -7.16 8.77 6.46
C PHE A 333 -6.96 10.16 7.04
N ASN A 334 -6.39 10.26 8.23
CA ASN A 334 -5.98 11.52 8.87
C ASN A 334 -4.64 12.04 8.33
N GLY A 335 -3.90 11.20 7.59
CA GLY A 335 -2.56 11.53 7.09
C GLY A 335 -1.53 11.67 8.21
N GLU A 336 -1.68 10.89 9.27
CA GLU A 336 -0.80 10.89 10.45
C GLU A 336 0.38 9.92 10.29
N ASN A 337 0.20 8.83 9.54
CA ASN A 337 1.28 7.86 9.28
C ASN A 337 2.43 8.48 8.49
N PHE A 338 3.64 8.01 8.77
CA PHE A 338 4.85 8.43 8.05
C PHE A 338 5.53 7.23 7.37
N GLY A 339 5.35 7.10 6.08
CA GLY A 339 5.75 5.90 5.33
C GLY A 339 4.65 4.84 5.27
N LYS A 340 5.05 3.58 5.15
CA LYS A 340 4.15 2.43 5.18
C LYS A 340 3.64 2.19 6.60
N LEU A 341 2.33 2.18 6.79
CA LEU A 341 1.75 1.82 8.08
C LEU A 341 1.72 0.29 8.24
N VAL A 342 2.35 -0.18 9.29
CA VAL A 342 2.49 -1.59 9.65
C VAL A 342 1.93 -1.80 11.05
N LEU A 343 1.10 -2.81 11.22
CA LEU A 343 0.64 -3.29 12.52
C LEU A 343 1.46 -4.51 12.91
N GLN A 344 2.35 -4.36 13.89
CA GLN A 344 3.10 -5.47 14.45
C GLN A 344 2.22 -6.22 15.45
N VAL A 345 1.96 -7.48 15.14
CA VAL A 345 1.04 -8.34 15.92
C VAL A 345 1.80 -9.11 16.97
N ASP A 346 3.01 -9.55 16.65
CA ASP A 346 3.89 -10.32 17.54
C ASP A 346 5.35 -10.05 17.21
N THR A 347 6.25 -10.49 18.07
CA THR A 347 7.70 -10.47 17.83
C THR A 347 8.20 -11.86 17.45
N GLU A 348 9.33 -11.93 16.75
CA GLU A 348 10.11 -13.15 16.68
C GLU A 348 10.64 -13.45 18.09
N ALA A 349 10.11 -14.47 18.74
CA ALA A 349 10.67 -15.01 19.98
C ALA A 349 11.65 -16.12 19.63
#